data_01fcfe063d0192929d81161e2bfe88e0
#
_entry.id   01fcfe063d0192929d81161e2bfe88e0
#
_cell.length_a   1.000
_cell.length_b   1.000
_cell.length_c   1.000
_cell.angle_alpha   90.00
_cell.angle_beta   90.00
_cell.angle_gamma   90.00
#
_symmetry.space_group_name_H-M   'P 1'
#
loop_
_entity.id
_entity.type
_entity.pdbx_description
1 polymer ?
#
loop_
_entity_poly.entity_id
_entity_poly.type
_entity_poly.pdbx_seq_one_letter_code
_entity_poly.pdbx_strand_id
1 'polypeptide(L)'
;MEKLSVIIPCYNVGKFLREGLNSVMKQTYKNLEIICLNDCSTDDTLSILNDYSQLDNRIKIYSNDKNEGLIFTLNKLVQLSTCPILVRMDPDDVCEEKRIEVLYKTLVENNADLVSSDYSLIDENSDWVRKKGFTLLETDLGIKFTAIFNSPFPHPQSMIKRKILVEHIYDCNYKAAEDYKLWTDLLLLKDFKGKIVNQQLYRYRINPNGMSLSNNNLQVDNHIKISKRYLSNILNIKTDGIEFWKIAKKTYSYKKSIQDLNQQFFHIKKIKDIFISKFSPNNEEIQEIKSYTFQYLIFCYKKIFEATREEKLSTRNAIKVIFKSMLNNVNLISIKNVIWLIRNI
;
A
#
# COMPACT_ATOMS: atom_id res chain seq x y z
N MET A 1 17.97 24.39 -2.80
CA MET A 1 17.08 23.20 -2.72
C MET A 1 16.55 22.91 -4.11
N GLU A 2 16.52 21.64 -4.52
CA GLU A 2 15.98 21.17 -5.81
C GLU A 2 14.49 21.43 -5.91
N LYS A 3 13.98 21.73 -7.11
CA LYS A 3 12.54 21.89 -7.31
C LYS A 3 11.89 20.51 -7.46
N LEU A 4 10.74 20.30 -6.80
CA LEU A 4 10.00 19.03 -6.82
C LEU A 4 8.62 19.23 -7.44
N SER A 5 8.09 18.21 -8.13
CA SER A 5 6.72 18.21 -8.65
C SER A 5 5.80 17.42 -7.73
N VAL A 6 4.81 18.06 -7.15
CA VAL A 6 3.70 17.39 -6.47
C VAL A 6 2.64 17.08 -7.53
N ILE A 7 2.26 15.80 -7.67
CA ILE A 7 1.28 15.33 -8.66
C ILE A 7 -0.01 14.88 -7.98
N ILE A 8 -1.14 15.48 -8.40
CA ILE A 8 -2.45 15.29 -7.76
C ILE A 8 -3.51 14.97 -8.84
N PRO A 9 -3.93 13.70 -8.96
CA PRO A 9 -5.04 13.32 -9.84
C PRO A 9 -6.36 13.68 -9.15
N CYS A 10 -7.25 14.42 -9.83
CA CYS A 10 -8.50 14.91 -9.26
C CYS A 10 -9.69 14.41 -10.08
N TYR A 11 -10.65 13.73 -9.42
CA TYR A 11 -11.93 13.36 -10.00
C TYR A 11 -13.02 13.31 -8.94
N ASN A 12 -14.00 14.21 -9.03
CA ASN A 12 -15.14 14.32 -8.12
C ASN A 12 -14.74 14.31 -6.62
N VAL A 13 -13.84 15.24 -6.25
CA VAL A 13 -13.24 15.35 -4.92
C VAL A 13 -13.49 16.70 -4.24
N GLY A 14 -14.41 17.50 -4.75
CA GLY A 14 -14.68 18.86 -4.27
C GLY A 14 -14.88 18.94 -2.77
N LYS A 15 -15.56 17.96 -2.16
CA LYS A 15 -15.81 17.89 -0.70
C LYS A 15 -14.52 18.00 0.15
N PHE A 16 -13.42 17.39 -0.29
CA PHE A 16 -12.18 17.25 0.50
C PHE A 16 -11.01 18.07 -0.07
N LEU A 17 -11.10 18.48 -1.32
CA LEU A 17 -10.00 19.06 -2.09
C LEU A 17 -9.37 20.29 -1.43
N ARG A 18 -10.19 21.17 -0.80
CA ARG A 18 -9.68 22.38 -0.12
C ARG A 18 -8.72 22.03 1.02
N GLU A 19 -9.05 21.02 1.82
CA GLU A 19 -8.19 20.56 2.92
C GLU A 19 -6.90 19.95 2.39
N GLY A 20 -6.99 19.09 1.37
CA GLY A 20 -5.84 18.50 0.72
C GLY A 20 -4.88 19.55 0.15
N LEU A 21 -5.37 20.49 -0.66
CA LEU A 21 -4.55 21.57 -1.25
C LEU A 21 -3.90 22.45 -0.17
N ASN A 22 -4.65 22.84 0.86
CA ASN A 22 -4.12 23.62 1.98
C ASN A 22 -2.94 22.91 2.66
N SER A 23 -3.00 21.58 2.81
CA SER A 23 -1.94 20.80 3.42
C SER A 23 -0.66 20.76 2.59
N VAL A 24 -0.78 20.77 1.25
CA VAL A 24 0.39 20.88 0.33
C VAL A 24 0.96 22.28 0.33
N MET A 25 0.13 23.31 0.30
CA MET A 25 0.58 24.71 0.33
C MET A 25 1.37 25.04 1.61
N LYS A 26 1.00 24.40 2.73
CA LYS A 26 1.65 24.58 4.04
C LYS A 26 2.96 23.83 4.23
N GLN A 27 3.37 22.98 3.27
CA GLN A 27 4.63 22.21 3.39
C GLN A 27 5.82 23.10 3.73
N THR A 28 6.69 22.62 4.63
CA THR A 28 7.95 23.31 4.99
C THR A 28 8.90 23.42 3.81
N TYR A 29 8.92 22.43 2.91
CA TYR A 29 9.64 22.47 1.66
C TYR A 29 8.92 23.36 0.65
N LYS A 30 9.49 24.54 0.32
CA LYS A 30 8.80 25.59 -0.46
C LYS A 30 9.03 25.51 -1.97
N ASN A 31 10.15 24.92 -2.43
CA ASN A 31 10.49 24.90 -3.86
C ASN A 31 9.74 23.79 -4.60
N LEU A 32 8.46 24.03 -4.82
CA LEU A 32 7.51 23.07 -5.42
C LEU A 32 6.89 23.64 -6.71
N GLU A 33 6.56 22.75 -7.64
CA GLU A 33 5.42 22.92 -8.53
C GLU A 33 4.33 21.93 -8.11
N ILE A 34 3.09 22.33 -8.15
CA ILE A 34 1.93 21.51 -7.77
C ILE A 34 1.07 21.35 -9.01
N ILE A 35 1.00 20.13 -9.54
CA ILE A 35 0.31 19.81 -10.79
C ILE A 35 -0.96 19.06 -10.45
N CYS A 36 -2.11 19.70 -10.64
CA CYS A 36 -3.42 19.11 -10.49
C CYS A 36 -3.98 18.76 -11.86
N LEU A 37 -4.37 17.50 -12.07
CA LEU A 37 -5.03 17.08 -13.31
C LEU A 37 -6.47 16.67 -13.00
N ASN A 38 -7.42 17.51 -13.45
CA ASN A 38 -8.84 17.22 -13.37
C ASN A 38 -9.23 16.20 -14.44
N ASP A 39 -9.72 15.04 -14.03
CA ASP A 39 -10.15 13.96 -14.94
C ASP A 39 -11.63 14.11 -15.34
N CYS A 40 -12.00 15.29 -15.84
CA CYS A 40 -13.37 15.63 -16.25
C CYS A 40 -14.39 15.48 -15.11
N SER A 41 -14.12 16.11 -13.96
CA SER A 41 -15.05 16.12 -12.81
C SER A 41 -16.38 16.80 -13.15
N THR A 42 -17.45 16.30 -12.54
CA THR A 42 -18.84 16.82 -12.70
C THR A 42 -19.33 17.60 -11.48
N ASP A 43 -18.53 17.62 -10.40
CA ASP A 43 -18.78 18.40 -9.19
C ASP A 43 -18.00 19.73 -9.21
N ASP A 44 -17.87 20.39 -8.07
CA ASP A 44 -17.16 21.67 -7.92
C ASP A 44 -15.61 21.56 -7.94
N THR A 45 -15.05 20.37 -8.18
CA THR A 45 -13.60 20.12 -8.18
C THR A 45 -12.85 21.13 -9.05
N LEU A 46 -13.24 21.32 -10.32
CA LEU A 46 -12.54 22.23 -11.23
C LEU A 46 -12.62 23.69 -10.80
N SER A 47 -13.77 24.13 -10.27
CA SER A 47 -13.94 25.48 -9.74
C SER A 47 -13.00 25.74 -8.57
N ILE A 48 -12.90 24.77 -7.62
CA ILE A 48 -11.98 24.87 -6.48
C ILE A 48 -10.52 24.92 -6.95
N LEU A 49 -10.13 24.09 -7.91
CA LEU A 49 -8.78 24.12 -8.47
C LEU A 49 -8.44 25.51 -9.04
N ASN A 50 -9.36 26.10 -9.81
CA ASN A 50 -9.18 27.43 -10.38
C ASN A 50 -8.99 28.51 -9.32
N ASP A 51 -9.79 28.49 -8.25
CA ASP A 51 -9.66 29.41 -7.10
C ASP A 51 -8.24 29.30 -6.49
N TYR A 52 -7.77 28.05 -6.25
CA TYR A 52 -6.47 27.81 -5.63
C TYR A 52 -5.28 28.17 -6.52
N SER A 53 -5.41 28.05 -7.84
CA SER A 53 -4.36 28.47 -8.76
C SER A 53 -4.16 29.99 -8.79
N GLN A 54 -5.19 30.76 -8.44
CA GLN A 54 -5.09 32.22 -8.26
C GLN A 54 -4.45 32.60 -6.91
N LEU A 55 -4.60 31.75 -5.88
CA LEU A 55 -4.04 31.98 -4.55
C LEU A 55 -2.56 31.60 -4.45
N ASP A 56 -2.11 30.59 -5.21
CA ASP A 56 -0.74 30.08 -5.17
C ASP A 56 -0.21 29.79 -6.58
N ASN A 57 0.75 30.58 -7.05
CA ASN A 57 1.32 30.47 -8.41
C ASN A 57 2.12 29.17 -8.65
N ARG A 58 2.37 28.37 -7.62
CA ARG A 58 2.97 27.03 -7.75
C ARG A 58 1.98 26.02 -8.30
N ILE A 59 0.66 26.28 -8.20
CA ILE A 59 -0.41 25.38 -8.63
C ILE A 59 -0.66 25.56 -10.13
N LYS A 60 -0.51 24.47 -10.87
CA LYS A 60 -0.81 24.36 -12.30
C LYS A 60 -1.94 23.38 -12.51
N ILE A 61 -2.95 23.79 -13.28
CA ILE A 61 -4.14 22.98 -13.54
C ILE A 61 -4.14 22.50 -14.97
N TYR A 62 -4.45 21.23 -15.14
CA TYR A 62 -4.73 20.60 -16.43
C TYR A 62 -6.07 19.87 -16.33
N SER A 63 -6.71 19.64 -17.46
CA SER A 63 -7.95 18.85 -17.54
C SER A 63 -7.89 17.83 -18.67
N ASN A 64 -8.55 16.70 -18.46
CA ASN A 64 -8.88 15.76 -19.51
C ASN A 64 -10.23 16.16 -20.13
N ASP A 65 -10.42 15.88 -21.42
CA ASP A 65 -11.67 16.17 -22.13
C ASP A 65 -12.82 15.21 -21.71
N LYS A 66 -12.47 14.03 -21.20
CA LYS A 66 -13.38 13.03 -20.64
C LYS A 66 -12.72 12.32 -19.46
N ASN A 67 -13.48 11.57 -18.68
CA ASN A 67 -12.93 10.72 -17.62
C ASN A 67 -12.14 9.55 -18.26
N GLU A 68 -10.81 9.60 -18.13
CA GLU A 68 -9.87 8.59 -18.63
C GLU A 68 -9.47 7.58 -17.56
N GLY A 69 -9.78 7.88 -16.29
CA GLY A 69 -9.46 7.06 -15.12
C GLY A 69 -8.08 7.31 -14.52
N LEU A 70 -7.90 6.81 -13.28
CA LEU A 70 -6.73 7.11 -12.44
C LEU A 70 -5.40 6.80 -13.13
N ILE A 71 -5.27 5.63 -13.75
CA ILE A 71 -3.99 5.19 -14.33
C ILE A 71 -3.55 6.11 -15.48
N PHE A 72 -4.48 6.46 -16.36
CA PHE A 72 -4.20 7.41 -17.45
C PHE A 72 -3.79 8.77 -16.87
N THR A 73 -4.56 9.24 -15.90
CA THR A 73 -4.33 10.53 -15.23
C THR A 73 -2.97 10.58 -14.54
N LEU A 74 -2.56 9.50 -13.84
CA LEU A 74 -1.24 9.39 -13.22
C LEU A 74 -0.11 9.40 -14.27
N ASN A 75 -0.22 8.61 -15.34
CA ASN A 75 0.78 8.59 -16.40
C ASN A 75 0.90 9.96 -17.09
N LYS A 76 -0.22 10.67 -17.33
CA LYS A 76 -0.23 12.02 -17.89
C LYS A 76 0.41 13.04 -16.93
N LEU A 77 0.17 12.93 -15.61
CA LEU A 77 0.82 13.76 -14.59
C LEU A 77 2.34 13.61 -14.58
N VAL A 78 2.85 12.37 -14.77
CA VAL A 78 4.30 12.13 -14.92
C VAL A 78 4.87 12.83 -16.14
N GLN A 79 4.12 12.86 -17.25
CA GLN A 79 4.55 13.55 -18.48
C GLN A 79 4.52 15.07 -18.31
N LEU A 80 3.49 15.63 -17.67
CA LEU A 80 3.31 17.06 -17.42
C LEU A 80 4.32 17.62 -16.41
N SER A 81 4.85 16.76 -15.51
CA SER A 81 5.82 17.17 -14.50
C SER A 81 7.17 17.53 -15.12
N THR A 82 7.82 18.58 -14.57
CA THR A 82 9.08 19.08 -15.12
C THR A 82 10.29 18.80 -14.21
N CYS A 83 10.05 18.45 -12.94
CA CYS A 83 11.10 18.26 -11.96
C CYS A 83 11.60 16.79 -11.91
N PRO A 84 12.85 16.56 -11.47
CA PRO A 84 13.45 15.24 -11.46
C PRO A 84 12.88 14.30 -10.38
N ILE A 85 12.16 14.85 -9.40
CA ILE A 85 11.55 14.10 -8.30
C ILE A 85 10.06 14.43 -8.24
N LEU A 86 9.25 13.38 -8.15
CA LEU A 86 7.80 13.45 -8.04
C LEU A 86 7.35 13.11 -6.63
N VAL A 87 6.38 13.86 -6.13
CA VAL A 87 5.69 13.62 -4.87
C VAL A 87 4.23 13.31 -5.18
N ARG A 88 3.78 12.12 -4.89
CA ARG A 88 2.40 11.71 -5.11
C ARG A 88 1.52 12.16 -3.96
N MET A 89 0.28 12.56 -4.24
CA MET A 89 -0.74 12.85 -3.25
C MET A 89 -2.14 12.53 -3.78
N ASP A 90 -3.02 11.99 -2.94
CA ASP A 90 -4.46 11.95 -3.19
C ASP A 90 -5.11 13.27 -2.77
N PRO A 91 -6.06 13.80 -3.55
CA PRO A 91 -6.66 15.10 -3.29
C PRO A 91 -7.63 15.13 -2.09
N ASP A 92 -8.09 13.95 -1.62
CA ASP A 92 -8.98 13.79 -0.46
C ASP A 92 -8.24 13.51 0.86
N ASP A 93 -6.92 13.39 0.80
CA ASP A 93 -6.04 13.14 1.94
C ASP A 93 -5.39 14.42 2.48
N VAL A 94 -4.65 14.30 3.59
CA VAL A 94 -3.97 15.43 4.25
C VAL A 94 -2.49 15.10 4.50
N CYS A 95 -1.60 16.01 4.14
CA CYS A 95 -0.16 15.89 4.40
C CYS A 95 0.22 16.55 5.72
N GLU A 96 1.11 15.94 6.51
CA GLU A 96 1.79 16.62 7.60
C GLU A 96 2.79 17.66 7.04
N GLU A 97 2.94 18.79 7.71
CA GLU A 97 3.71 19.94 7.18
C GLU A 97 5.16 19.63 6.79
N LYS A 98 5.81 18.71 7.48
CA LYS A 98 7.20 18.29 7.22
C LYS A 98 7.34 17.11 6.26
N ARG A 99 6.24 16.60 5.70
CA ARG A 99 6.28 15.38 4.89
C ARG A 99 7.29 15.45 3.76
N ILE A 100 7.19 16.47 2.90
CA ILE A 100 8.05 16.56 1.70
C ILE A 100 9.51 16.75 2.09
N GLU A 101 9.81 17.55 3.11
CA GLU A 101 11.16 17.76 3.62
C GLU A 101 11.80 16.45 4.12
N VAL A 102 11.08 15.69 4.94
CA VAL A 102 11.56 14.41 5.49
C VAL A 102 11.78 13.38 4.39
N LEU A 103 10.84 13.23 3.46
CA LEU A 103 10.97 12.28 2.34
C LEU A 103 12.15 12.65 1.44
N TYR A 104 12.31 13.94 1.10
CA TYR A 104 13.42 14.42 0.27
C TYR A 104 14.77 14.17 0.93
N LYS A 105 14.91 14.52 2.21
CA LYS A 105 16.12 14.25 2.99
C LYS A 105 16.46 12.76 2.96
N THR A 106 15.49 11.89 3.23
CA THR A 106 15.68 10.43 3.21
C THR A 106 16.08 9.92 1.82
N LEU A 107 15.47 10.46 0.75
CA LEU A 107 15.79 10.08 -0.63
C LEU A 107 17.24 10.40 -0.98
N VAL A 108 17.71 11.59 -0.61
CA VAL A 108 19.07 12.05 -0.90
C VAL A 108 20.11 11.29 -0.05
N GLU A 109 19.91 11.21 1.26
CA GLU A 109 20.86 10.58 2.18
C GLU A 109 21.07 9.10 1.91
N ASN A 110 20.03 8.38 1.45
CA ASN A 110 20.12 6.95 1.13
C ASN A 110 20.38 6.68 -0.36
N ASN A 111 20.53 7.71 -1.19
CA ASN A 111 20.55 7.58 -2.65
C ASN A 111 19.41 6.67 -3.14
N ALA A 112 18.20 6.85 -2.57
CA ALA A 112 17.04 6.05 -2.89
C ALA A 112 16.39 6.51 -4.21
N ASP A 113 15.67 5.59 -4.86
CA ASP A 113 14.88 5.87 -6.06
C ASP A 113 13.42 6.18 -5.71
N LEU A 114 12.94 5.57 -4.61
CA LEU A 114 11.61 5.78 -4.05
C LEU A 114 11.70 5.84 -2.53
N VAL A 115 10.96 6.77 -1.93
CA VAL A 115 10.74 6.86 -0.48
C VAL A 115 9.25 6.97 -0.22
N SER A 116 8.73 6.23 0.74
CA SER A 116 7.36 6.36 1.23
C SER A 116 7.35 6.49 2.75
N SER A 117 6.25 6.97 3.32
CA SER A 117 6.11 7.11 4.78
C SER A 117 4.97 6.27 5.33
N ASP A 118 4.93 6.17 6.65
CA ASP A 118 3.76 5.68 7.35
C ASP A 118 2.63 6.71 7.34
N TYR A 119 1.42 6.28 7.72
CA TYR A 119 0.22 7.11 7.68
C TYR A 119 -0.72 6.78 8.85
N SER A 120 -1.58 7.73 9.16
CA SER A 120 -2.74 7.55 10.02
C SER A 120 -4.03 7.47 9.19
N LEU A 121 -5.11 7.00 9.79
CA LEU A 121 -6.43 6.96 9.18
C LEU A 121 -7.31 8.03 9.77
N ILE A 122 -8.01 8.78 8.91
CA ILE A 122 -9.04 9.75 9.28
C ILE A 122 -10.36 9.40 8.60
N ASP A 123 -11.47 9.84 9.21
CA ASP A 123 -12.81 9.72 8.62
C ASP A 123 -13.15 10.92 7.72
N GLU A 124 -14.40 11.02 7.30
CA GLU A 124 -14.89 12.12 6.46
C GLU A 124 -14.90 13.49 7.17
N ASN A 125 -14.82 13.54 8.50
CA ASN A 125 -14.76 14.76 9.29
C ASN A 125 -13.33 15.13 9.68
N SER A 126 -12.32 14.38 9.19
CA SER A 126 -10.90 14.51 9.54
C SER A 126 -10.58 14.05 10.97
N ASP A 127 -11.50 13.32 11.61
CA ASP A 127 -11.27 12.73 12.93
C ASP A 127 -10.49 11.42 12.83
N TRP A 128 -9.65 11.16 13.83
CA TRP A 128 -8.85 9.95 13.92
C TRP A 128 -9.72 8.70 14.07
N VAL A 129 -9.56 7.74 13.16
CA VAL A 129 -10.37 6.51 13.18
C VAL A 129 -9.63 5.36 13.86
N ARG A 130 -8.39 5.07 13.50
CA ARG A 130 -7.61 3.97 14.05
C ARG A 130 -6.15 4.03 13.60
N LYS A 131 -5.25 3.47 14.44
CA LYS A 131 -3.90 3.12 13.99
C LYS A 131 -3.97 1.97 12.99
N LYS A 132 -3.13 2.03 12.00
CA LYS A 132 -2.89 1.03 10.95
C LYS A 132 -2.57 -0.36 11.52
N GLY A 133 -3.01 -1.41 10.82
CA GLY A 133 -2.89 -2.79 11.28
C GLY A 133 -1.54 -3.47 11.08
N PHE A 134 -0.69 -3.00 10.15
CA PHE A 134 0.63 -3.57 9.86
C PHE A 134 1.72 -2.52 9.99
N THR A 135 2.84 -2.92 10.61
CA THR A 135 4.08 -2.14 10.60
C THR A 135 4.72 -2.25 9.21
N LEU A 136 5.10 -1.13 8.64
CA LEU A 136 5.91 -1.13 7.41
C LEU A 136 7.34 -1.57 7.76
N LEU A 137 7.93 -2.41 6.91
CA LEU A 137 9.31 -2.83 7.07
C LEU A 137 10.22 -1.83 6.37
N GLU A 138 11.36 -1.51 6.98
CA GLU A 138 12.24 -0.43 6.56
C GLU A 138 13.49 -0.94 5.81
N THR A 139 13.90 -2.17 6.08
CA THR A 139 15.07 -2.76 5.41
C THR A 139 14.78 -3.16 3.96
N ASP A 140 15.78 -3.18 3.11
CA ASP A 140 15.63 -3.52 1.70
C ASP A 140 15.03 -4.91 1.49
N LEU A 141 15.48 -5.90 2.26
CA LEU A 141 14.94 -7.26 2.19
C LEU A 141 13.57 -7.38 2.89
N GLY A 142 13.33 -6.60 3.95
CA GLY A 142 12.01 -6.50 4.57
C GLY A 142 10.95 -5.97 3.60
N ILE A 143 11.26 -4.91 2.85
CA ILE A 143 10.40 -4.34 1.81
C ILE A 143 10.14 -5.38 0.71
N LYS A 144 11.18 -6.06 0.19
CA LYS A 144 11.04 -7.13 -0.82
C LYS A 144 10.21 -8.30 -0.30
N PHE A 145 10.36 -8.66 0.97
CA PHE A 145 9.58 -9.72 1.58
C PHE A 145 8.10 -9.31 1.75
N THR A 146 7.82 -8.08 2.18
CA THR A 146 6.46 -7.54 2.28
C THR A 146 5.73 -7.61 0.94
N ALA A 147 6.44 -7.33 -0.17
CA ALA A 147 5.88 -7.33 -1.51
C ALA A 147 5.37 -8.72 -1.98
N ILE A 148 5.70 -9.80 -1.30
CA ILE A 148 5.12 -11.13 -1.56
C ILE A 148 3.66 -11.18 -1.10
N PHE A 149 3.28 -10.39 -0.11
CA PHE A 149 2.00 -10.48 0.59
C PHE A 149 1.08 -9.28 0.36
N ASN A 150 1.66 -8.08 0.30
CA ASN A 150 0.93 -6.82 0.18
C ASN A 150 1.76 -5.78 -0.57
N SER A 151 1.11 -4.68 -1.01
CA SER A 151 1.81 -3.50 -1.52
C SER A 151 2.79 -2.99 -0.46
N PRO A 152 4.10 -2.92 -0.76
CA PRO A 152 5.13 -2.57 0.22
C PRO A 152 5.21 -1.07 0.49
N PHE A 153 4.84 -0.24 -0.50
CA PHE A 153 4.86 1.21 -0.39
C PHE A 153 3.44 1.76 -0.47
N PRO A 154 2.98 2.48 0.56
CA PRO A 154 1.73 3.24 0.46
C PRO A 154 1.80 4.24 -0.70
N HIS A 155 0.86 4.17 -1.65
CA HIS A 155 0.94 4.89 -2.91
C HIS A 155 0.89 6.41 -2.74
N PRO A 156 -0.14 7.01 -2.04
CA PRO A 156 -0.22 8.46 -1.93
C PRO A 156 0.87 9.09 -1.07
N GLN A 157 1.62 8.29 -0.32
CA GLN A 157 2.72 8.76 0.52
C GLN A 157 4.08 8.71 -0.18
N SER A 158 4.13 8.33 -1.45
CA SER A 158 5.40 8.10 -2.15
C SER A 158 6.01 9.39 -2.73
N MET A 159 7.35 9.41 -2.69
CA MET A 159 8.23 10.32 -3.43
C MET A 159 9.16 9.45 -4.28
N ILE A 160 9.29 9.73 -5.57
CA ILE A 160 10.02 8.89 -6.51
C ILE A 160 10.78 9.73 -7.53
N LYS A 161 11.96 9.27 -7.98
CA LYS A 161 12.67 9.87 -9.10
C LYS A 161 11.83 9.76 -10.37
N ARG A 162 11.57 10.89 -11.04
CA ARG A 162 10.74 10.96 -12.25
C ARG A 162 11.20 10.00 -13.34
N LYS A 163 12.51 9.84 -13.55
CA LYS A 163 13.08 8.92 -14.53
C LYS A 163 12.54 7.49 -14.40
N ILE A 164 12.33 7.02 -13.16
CA ILE A 164 11.79 5.68 -12.90
C ILE A 164 10.37 5.55 -13.45
N LEU A 165 9.49 6.54 -13.22
CA LEU A 165 8.11 6.51 -13.74
C LEU A 165 8.00 6.80 -15.24
N VAL A 166 9.02 7.41 -15.86
CA VAL A 166 9.10 7.57 -17.31
C VAL A 166 9.49 6.24 -17.98
N GLU A 167 10.39 5.48 -17.37
CA GLU A 167 10.83 4.18 -17.86
C GLU A 167 9.84 3.04 -17.50
N HIS A 168 9.15 3.16 -16.37
CA HIS A 168 8.23 2.17 -15.81
C HIS A 168 6.90 2.84 -15.48
N ILE A 169 6.00 2.94 -16.45
CA ILE A 169 4.68 3.57 -16.29
C ILE A 169 3.69 2.66 -15.53
N TYR A 170 2.62 3.24 -15.00
CA TYR A 170 1.50 2.47 -14.45
C TYR A 170 0.82 1.66 -15.55
N ASP A 171 0.67 0.34 -15.32
CA ASP A 171 0.09 -0.60 -16.30
C ASP A 171 -1.46 -0.56 -16.25
N CYS A 172 -2.09 -0.10 -17.33
CA CYS A 172 -3.55 0.03 -17.44
C CYS A 172 -4.31 -1.31 -17.39
N ASN A 173 -3.62 -2.46 -17.53
CA ASN A 173 -4.23 -3.77 -17.37
C ASN A 173 -4.47 -4.16 -15.89
N TYR A 174 -3.93 -3.40 -14.93
CA TYR A 174 -4.04 -3.70 -13.50
C TYR A 174 -4.84 -2.63 -12.74
N LYS A 175 -6.04 -2.31 -13.23
CA LYS A 175 -6.96 -1.39 -12.54
C LYS A 175 -7.17 -1.81 -11.08
N ALA A 176 -7.19 -0.84 -10.16
CA ALA A 176 -7.35 -1.01 -8.71
C ALA A 176 -6.21 -1.78 -7.99
N ALA A 177 -5.06 -1.98 -8.63
CA ALA A 177 -3.82 -2.49 -8.03
C ALA A 177 -2.59 -2.06 -8.85
N GLU A 178 -2.69 -0.93 -9.54
CA GLU A 178 -1.67 -0.36 -10.43
C GLU A 178 -0.37 -0.03 -9.68
N ASP A 179 -0.50 0.45 -8.45
CA ASP A 179 0.61 0.76 -7.56
C ASP A 179 1.37 -0.51 -7.16
N TYR A 180 0.66 -1.54 -6.71
CA TYR A 180 1.27 -2.79 -6.29
C TYR A 180 1.97 -3.49 -7.46
N LYS A 181 1.37 -3.43 -8.67
CA LYS A 181 2.00 -3.93 -9.89
C LYS A 181 3.31 -3.21 -10.16
N LEU A 182 3.30 -1.88 -10.13
CA LEU A 182 4.49 -1.06 -10.34
C LEU A 182 5.57 -1.34 -9.30
N TRP A 183 5.22 -1.34 -8.02
CA TRP A 183 6.19 -1.60 -6.94
C TRP A 183 6.85 -2.97 -7.04
N THR A 184 6.09 -4.00 -7.38
CA THR A 184 6.65 -5.35 -7.57
C THR A 184 7.55 -5.44 -8.79
N ASP A 185 7.30 -4.71 -9.86
CA ASP A 185 8.19 -4.65 -11.02
C ASP A 185 9.50 -3.94 -10.67
N LEU A 186 9.43 -2.80 -10.02
CA LEU A 186 10.61 -2.05 -9.60
C LEU A 186 11.50 -2.84 -8.62
N LEU A 187 10.89 -3.56 -7.67
CA LEU A 187 11.64 -4.38 -6.71
C LEU A 187 12.34 -5.60 -7.33
N LEU A 188 12.01 -5.98 -8.56
CA LEU A 188 12.73 -7.00 -9.33
C LEU A 188 13.95 -6.44 -10.06
N LEU A 189 14.07 -5.12 -10.21
CA LEU A 189 15.25 -4.48 -10.78
C LEU A 189 16.43 -4.59 -9.81
N LYS A 190 17.62 -4.91 -10.33
CA LYS A 190 18.81 -5.16 -9.53
C LYS A 190 19.23 -3.97 -8.67
N ASP A 191 19.18 -2.77 -9.24
CA ASP A 191 19.76 -1.57 -8.64
C ASP A 191 18.68 -0.61 -8.04
N PHE A 192 17.41 -1.00 -8.06
CA PHE A 192 16.33 -0.19 -7.48
C PHE A 192 16.40 -0.16 -5.96
N LYS A 193 16.36 1.04 -5.40
CA LYS A 193 16.41 1.30 -3.96
C LYS A 193 15.14 1.99 -3.48
N GLY A 194 14.29 1.25 -2.76
CA GLY A 194 13.13 1.79 -2.06
C GLY A 194 13.41 1.95 -0.57
N LYS A 195 12.87 2.99 0.07
CA LYS A 195 12.96 3.23 1.51
C LYS A 195 11.61 3.56 2.11
N ILE A 196 11.44 3.20 3.37
CA ILE A 196 10.27 3.56 4.18
C ILE A 196 10.73 4.44 5.34
N VAL A 197 10.01 5.53 5.59
CA VAL A 197 10.14 6.35 6.79
C VAL A 197 9.02 5.96 7.75
N ASN A 198 9.38 5.40 8.90
CA ASN A 198 8.42 4.96 9.92
C ASN A 198 7.91 6.14 10.77
N GLN A 199 7.49 7.20 10.09
CA GLN A 199 6.84 8.37 10.67
C GLN A 199 5.49 8.57 9.99
N GLN A 200 4.46 8.88 10.76
CA GLN A 200 3.12 9.18 10.22
C GLN A 200 3.13 10.60 9.65
N LEU A 201 3.51 10.70 8.38
CA LEU A 201 3.62 11.98 7.67
C LEU A 201 2.41 12.24 6.77
N TYR A 202 1.37 11.40 6.86
CA TYR A 202 0.21 11.43 6.00
C TYR A 202 -1.03 10.95 6.74
N ARG A 203 -2.18 11.59 6.47
CA ARG A 203 -3.50 11.19 6.97
C ARG A 203 -4.32 10.71 5.80
N TYR A 204 -4.50 9.40 5.73
CA TYR A 204 -5.30 8.75 4.70
C TYR A 204 -6.77 8.77 5.09
N ARG A 205 -7.62 9.31 4.22
CA ARG A 205 -9.06 9.42 4.46
C ARG A 205 -9.79 8.15 4.04
N ILE A 206 -10.57 7.60 4.97
CA ILE A 206 -11.51 6.50 4.67
C ILE A 206 -12.74 7.11 4.01
N ASN A 207 -12.78 7.08 2.69
CA ASN A 207 -13.92 7.55 1.92
C ASN A 207 -14.82 6.35 1.54
N PRO A 208 -16.08 6.26 2.05
CA PRO A 208 -16.99 5.16 1.71
C PRO A 208 -17.27 5.02 0.21
N ASN A 209 -17.16 6.12 -0.54
CA ASN A 209 -17.35 6.18 -1.99
C ASN A 209 -16.02 6.07 -2.77
N GLY A 210 -14.91 5.87 -2.08
CA GLY A 210 -13.57 5.78 -2.67
C GLY A 210 -13.38 4.49 -3.50
N MET A 211 -12.45 4.55 -4.47
CA MET A 211 -12.15 3.43 -5.36
C MET A 211 -11.71 2.16 -4.62
N SER A 212 -11.05 2.31 -3.47
CA SER A 212 -10.57 1.17 -2.65
C SER A 212 -11.70 0.30 -2.09
N LEU A 213 -12.92 0.84 -1.98
CA LEU A 213 -14.09 0.11 -1.50
C LEU A 213 -15.02 -0.35 -2.64
N SER A 214 -15.07 0.39 -3.75
CA SER A 214 -16.00 0.13 -4.87
C SER A 214 -15.57 -1.03 -5.78
N ASN A 215 -14.27 -1.31 -5.94
CA ASN A 215 -13.71 -2.30 -6.88
C ASN A 215 -13.12 -3.54 -6.18
N ASN A 216 -13.69 -3.97 -5.06
CA ASN A 216 -13.10 -4.96 -4.16
C ASN A 216 -12.73 -6.29 -4.86
N ASN A 217 -13.59 -6.88 -5.71
CA ASN A 217 -13.30 -8.16 -6.39
C ASN A 217 -12.13 -8.04 -7.37
N LEU A 218 -12.17 -7.04 -8.26
CA LEU A 218 -11.10 -6.81 -9.23
C LEU A 218 -9.76 -6.52 -8.54
N GLN A 219 -9.78 -5.72 -7.47
CA GLN A 219 -8.61 -5.43 -6.66
C GLN A 219 -8.02 -6.70 -6.03
N VAL A 220 -8.88 -7.59 -5.50
CA VAL A 220 -8.45 -8.87 -4.91
C VAL A 220 -7.81 -9.77 -5.96
N ASP A 221 -8.45 -9.93 -7.12
CA ASP A 221 -7.94 -10.79 -8.20
C ASP A 221 -6.59 -10.29 -8.73
N ASN A 222 -6.48 -8.99 -9.01
CA ASN A 222 -5.23 -8.37 -9.42
C ASN A 222 -4.15 -8.51 -8.35
N HIS A 223 -4.49 -8.28 -7.08
CA HIS A 223 -3.56 -8.45 -5.97
C HIS A 223 -2.98 -9.88 -5.94
N ILE A 224 -3.84 -10.92 -6.01
CA ILE A 224 -3.40 -12.31 -6.01
C ILE A 224 -2.53 -12.63 -7.23
N LYS A 225 -2.91 -12.14 -8.41
CA LYS A 225 -2.15 -12.31 -9.65
C LYS A 225 -0.75 -11.69 -9.55
N ILE A 226 -0.66 -10.46 -9.05
CA ILE A 226 0.61 -9.74 -8.84
C ILE A 226 1.48 -10.47 -7.82
N SER A 227 0.91 -10.84 -6.65
CA SER A 227 1.63 -11.56 -5.60
C SER A 227 2.22 -12.87 -6.10
N LYS A 228 1.45 -13.67 -6.82
CA LYS A 228 1.93 -14.94 -7.41
C LYS A 228 3.06 -14.72 -8.40
N ARG A 229 2.89 -13.75 -9.31
CA ARG A 229 3.91 -13.38 -10.28
C ARG A 229 5.19 -12.92 -9.59
N TYR A 230 5.08 -12.01 -8.62
CA TYR A 230 6.23 -11.51 -7.87
C TYR A 230 6.94 -12.62 -7.09
N LEU A 231 6.18 -13.46 -6.37
CA LEU A 231 6.74 -14.60 -5.64
C LEU A 231 7.49 -15.58 -6.57
N SER A 232 6.90 -15.89 -7.72
CA SER A 232 7.54 -16.76 -8.71
C SER A 232 8.87 -16.19 -9.20
N ASN A 233 8.91 -14.89 -9.51
CA ASN A 233 10.11 -14.22 -10.02
C ASN A 233 11.19 -14.05 -8.94
N ILE A 234 10.79 -13.54 -7.75
CA ILE A 234 11.76 -13.21 -6.69
C ILE A 234 12.41 -14.45 -6.08
N LEU A 235 11.70 -15.58 -5.99
CA LEU A 235 12.22 -16.83 -5.42
C LEU A 235 12.54 -17.91 -6.47
N ASN A 236 12.14 -17.74 -7.72
CA ASN A 236 12.23 -18.74 -8.78
C ASN A 236 11.52 -20.05 -8.40
N ILE A 237 10.28 -19.96 -7.93
CA ILE A 237 9.45 -21.10 -7.53
C ILE A 237 8.10 -21.11 -8.25
N LYS A 238 7.51 -22.32 -8.41
CA LYS A 238 6.13 -22.46 -8.88
C LYS A 238 5.16 -22.05 -7.77
N THR A 239 4.05 -21.42 -8.15
CA THR A 239 3.03 -20.94 -7.23
C THR A 239 1.73 -21.74 -7.25
N ASP A 240 1.74 -22.89 -7.94
CA ASP A 240 0.60 -23.79 -7.99
C ASP A 240 0.25 -24.31 -6.59
N GLY A 241 -1.03 -24.33 -6.24
CA GLY A 241 -1.51 -24.73 -4.92
C GLY A 241 -1.28 -23.71 -3.79
N ILE A 242 -0.57 -22.62 -4.03
CA ILE A 242 -0.37 -21.54 -3.06
C ILE A 242 -1.55 -20.58 -3.14
N GLU A 243 -2.37 -20.52 -2.08
CA GLU A 243 -3.63 -19.77 -2.06
C GLU A 243 -3.81 -18.92 -0.78
N PHE A 244 -2.79 -18.78 0.09
CA PHE A 244 -2.92 -18.05 1.36
C PHE A 244 -3.38 -16.59 1.20
N TRP A 245 -3.12 -15.95 0.06
CA TRP A 245 -3.65 -14.60 -0.22
C TRP A 245 -5.18 -14.56 -0.23
N LYS A 246 -5.83 -15.65 -0.69
CA LYS A 246 -7.30 -15.77 -0.64
C LYS A 246 -7.82 -15.75 0.79
N ILE A 247 -7.09 -16.33 1.74
CA ILE A 247 -7.43 -16.26 3.18
C ILE A 247 -7.38 -14.80 3.64
N ALA A 248 -6.28 -14.11 3.36
CA ALA A 248 -6.09 -12.71 3.74
C ALA A 248 -7.16 -11.76 3.14
N LYS A 249 -7.68 -12.08 1.96
CA LYS A 249 -8.70 -11.29 1.25
C LYS A 249 -10.14 -11.81 1.43
N LYS A 250 -10.37 -12.77 2.34
CA LYS A 250 -11.69 -13.40 2.59
C LYS A 250 -12.33 -14.08 1.37
N THR A 251 -11.55 -14.46 0.35
CA THR A 251 -12.05 -15.15 -0.86
C THR A 251 -11.74 -16.65 -0.84
N TYR A 252 -11.17 -17.16 0.24
CA TYR A 252 -10.88 -18.57 0.42
C TYR A 252 -12.15 -19.33 0.81
N SER A 253 -12.40 -20.48 0.17
CA SER A 253 -13.55 -21.32 0.54
C SER A 253 -13.28 -22.03 1.87
N TYR A 254 -14.01 -21.67 2.92
CA TYR A 254 -13.91 -22.28 4.26
C TYR A 254 -14.60 -23.66 4.36
N LYS A 255 -15.25 -24.13 3.28
CA LYS A 255 -15.70 -25.53 3.15
C LYS A 255 -14.54 -26.50 2.94
N LYS A 256 -13.34 -26.00 2.62
CA LYS A 256 -12.11 -26.80 2.55
C LYS A 256 -11.71 -27.33 3.92
N SER A 257 -10.98 -28.45 3.93
CA SER A 257 -10.56 -29.12 5.16
C SER A 257 -9.57 -28.30 5.98
N ILE A 258 -9.46 -28.60 7.28
CA ILE A 258 -8.40 -28.06 8.16
C ILE A 258 -7.01 -28.36 7.62
N GLN A 259 -6.87 -29.49 6.91
CA GLN A 259 -5.62 -29.93 6.31
C GLN A 259 -5.18 -28.93 5.21
N ASP A 260 -6.12 -28.48 4.37
CA ASP A 260 -5.84 -27.47 3.34
C ASP A 260 -5.38 -26.13 3.95
N LEU A 261 -6.04 -25.68 5.01
CA LEU A 261 -5.62 -24.45 5.71
C LEU A 261 -4.22 -24.58 6.30
N ASN A 262 -3.92 -25.71 6.95
CA ASN A 262 -2.56 -25.96 7.47
C ASN A 262 -1.51 -26.00 6.38
N GLN A 263 -1.86 -26.52 5.20
CA GLN A 263 -0.98 -26.49 4.04
C GLN A 263 -0.70 -25.05 3.59
N GLN A 264 -1.71 -24.16 3.57
CA GLN A 264 -1.49 -22.76 3.22
C GLN A 264 -0.58 -22.04 4.22
N PHE A 265 -0.73 -22.29 5.52
CA PHE A 265 0.17 -21.75 6.54
C PHE A 265 1.60 -22.33 6.45
N PHE A 266 1.72 -23.59 6.07
CA PHE A 266 3.01 -24.20 5.78
C PHE A 266 3.70 -23.48 4.61
N HIS A 267 2.96 -23.11 3.55
CA HIS A 267 3.51 -22.35 2.43
C HIS A 267 4.09 -21.00 2.87
N ILE A 268 3.40 -20.25 3.74
CA ILE A 268 3.90 -18.97 4.27
C ILE A 268 5.26 -19.17 4.97
N LYS A 269 5.39 -20.20 5.81
CA LYS A 269 6.64 -20.51 6.50
C LYS A 269 7.75 -20.91 5.53
N LYS A 270 7.44 -21.82 4.60
CA LYS A 270 8.38 -22.30 3.59
C LYS A 270 8.89 -21.14 2.72
N ILE A 271 8.03 -20.21 2.32
CA ILE A 271 8.40 -19.00 1.59
C ILE A 271 9.40 -18.16 2.39
N LYS A 272 9.13 -17.93 3.68
CA LYS A 272 10.07 -17.23 4.58
C LYS A 272 11.44 -17.92 4.61
N ASP A 273 11.46 -19.25 4.78
CA ASP A 273 12.71 -20.00 4.91
C ASP A 273 13.50 -19.99 3.58
N ILE A 274 12.82 -20.14 2.43
CA ILE A 274 13.44 -20.03 1.10
C ILE A 274 13.98 -18.61 0.89
N PHE A 275 13.23 -17.57 1.27
CA PHE A 275 13.65 -16.18 1.14
C PHE A 275 14.91 -15.90 1.95
N ILE A 276 14.94 -16.31 3.23
CA ILE A 276 16.10 -16.16 4.09
C ILE A 276 17.30 -16.92 3.53
N SER A 277 17.11 -18.15 3.06
CA SER A 277 18.19 -18.95 2.45
C SER A 277 18.74 -18.31 1.17
N LYS A 278 17.87 -17.74 0.33
CA LYS A 278 18.26 -17.15 -0.95
C LYS A 278 19.04 -15.84 -0.80
N PHE A 279 18.59 -14.96 0.10
CA PHE A 279 19.12 -13.60 0.22
C PHE A 279 20.14 -13.42 1.34
N SER A 280 20.27 -14.41 2.24
CA SER A 280 21.22 -14.39 3.37
C SER A 280 21.15 -13.07 4.16
N PRO A 281 19.96 -12.65 4.62
CA PRO A 281 19.74 -11.38 5.31
C PRO A 281 20.58 -11.30 6.60
N ASN A 282 20.89 -10.07 7.03
CA ASN A 282 21.50 -9.81 8.32
C ASN A 282 20.50 -10.03 9.48
N ASN A 283 20.96 -9.88 10.73
CA ASN A 283 20.15 -10.16 11.91
C ASN A 283 18.91 -9.25 12.01
N GLU A 284 19.02 -7.98 11.66
CA GLU A 284 17.93 -7.02 11.68
C GLU A 284 16.85 -7.40 10.66
N GLU A 285 17.24 -7.66 9.43
CA GLU A 285 16.36 -8.10 8.34
C GLU A 285 15.68 -9.44 8.68
N ILE A 286 16.40 -10.38 9.31
CA ILE A 286 15.81 -11.64 9.78
C ILE A 286 14.71 -11.38 10.81
N GLN A 287 14.93 -10.46 11.75
CA GLN A 287 13.92 -10.13 12.76
C GLN A 287 12.69 -9.46 12.15
N GLU A 288 12.88 -8.52 11.22
CA GLU A 288 11.78 -7.93 10.47
C GLU A 288 10.96 -8.98 9.71
N ILE A 289 11.61 -9.84 8.94
CA ILE A 289 10.96 -10.90 8.15
C ILE A 289 10.18 -11.87 9.06
N LYS A 290 10.76 -12.27 10.19
CA LYS A 290 10.10 -13.14 11.18
C LYS A 290 8.89 -12.45 11.80
N SER A 291 9.04 -11.20 12.21
CA SER A 291 7.97 -10.40 12.80
C SER A 291 6.80 -10.20 11.82
N TYR A 292 7.11 -9.85 10.57
CA TYR A 292 6.10 -9.70 9.54
C TYR A 292 5.37 -11.02 9.23
N THR A 293 6.11 -12.11 9.09
CA THR A 293 5.54 -13.45 8.89
C THR A 293 4.54 -13.79 10.00
N PHE A 294 4.91 -13.50 11.23
CA PHE A 294 4.06 -13.72 12.39
C PHE A 294 2.80 -12.84 12.35
N GLN A 295 2.93 -11.54 12.09
CA GLN A 295 1.79 -10.62 11.97
C GLN A 295 0.84 -11.05 10.84
N TYR A 296 1.38 -11.49 9.70
CA TYR A 296 0.58 -11.95 8.58
C TYR A 296 -0.19 -13.24 8.90
N LEU A 297 0.42 -14.19 9.60
CA LEU A 297 -0.27 -15.39 10.08
C LEU A 297 -1.43 -15.04 11.04
N ILE A 298 -1.20 -14.15 11.99
CA ILE A 298 -2.26 -13.65 12.90
C ILE A 298 -3.39 -12.99 12.12
N PHE A 299 -3.06 -12.17 11.14
CA PHE A 299 -4.04 -11.53 10.28
C PHE A 299 -4.89 -12.56 9.52
N CYS A 300 -4.28 -13.60 8.96
CA CYS A 300 -5.00 -14.68 8.29
C CYS A 300 -5.95 -15.42 9.25
N TYR A 301 -5.51 -15.73 10.47
CA TYR A 301 -6.38 -16.34 11.48
C TYR A 301 -7.58 -15.46 11.83
N LYS A 302 -7.35 -14.16 11.99
CA LYS A 302 -8.44 -13.20 12.21
C LYS A 302 -9.45 -13.20 11.07
N LYS A 303 -8.98 -13.22 9.80
CA LYS A 303 -9.85 -13.27 8.63
C LYS A 303 -10.67 -14.57 8.55
N ILE A 304 -10.10 -15.70 8.90
CA ILE A 304 -10.82 -16.97 9.00
C ILE A 304 -11.94 -16.86 10.05
N PHE A 305 -11.64 -16.29 11.22
CA PHE A 305 -12.61 -16.14 12.29
C PHE A 305 -13.76 -15.19 11.89
N GLU A 306 -13.46 -14.03 11.30
CA GLU A 306 -14.45 -13.09 10.79
C GLU A 306 -15.40 -13.79 9.78
N ALA A 307 -14.85 -14.53 8.82
CA ALA A 307 -15.63 -15.23 7.80
C ALA A 307 -16.49 -16.38 8.38
N THR A 308 -16.00 -17.10 9.38
CA THR A 308 -16.79 -18.17 10.05
C THR A 308 -17.98 -17.60 10.82
N ARG A 309 -17.89 -16.37 11.35
CA ARG A 309 -19.03 -15.67 11.97
C ARG A 309 -20.06 -15.24 10.93
N GLU A 310 -19.62 -14.72 9.80
CA GLU A 310 -20.47 -14.27 8.70
C GLU A 310 -21.25 -15.44 8.08
N GLU A 311 -20.62 -16.62 7.93
CA GLU A 311 -21.25 -17.84 7.36
C GLU A 311 -22.12 -18.62 8.36
N LYS A 312 -22.35 -18.13 9.59
CA LYS A 312 -23.07 -18.81 10.67
C LYS A 312 -22.57 -20.25 10.96
N LEU A 313 -21.34 -20.57 10.60
CA LEU A 313 -20.70 -21.81 11.00
C LEU A 313 -20.57 -21.82 12.54
N SER A 314 -20.84 -22.96 13.19
CA SER A 314 -20.82 -22.99 14.65
C SER A 314 -19.46 -22.47 15.16
N THR A 315 -19.49 -21.40 15.93
CA THR A 315 -18.32 -20.72 16.51
C THR A 315 -17.37 -21.72 17.20
N ARG A 316 -17.94 -22.80 17.74
CA ARG A 316 -17.20 -23.88 18.41
C ARG A 316 -16.31 -24.68 17.44
N ASN A 317 -16.75 -24.90 16.21
CA ASN A 317 -15.96 -25.60 15.17
C ASN A 317 -14.87 -24.68 14.60
N ALA A 318 -15.18 -23.41 14.37
CA ALA A 318 -14.19 -22.42 13.94
C ALA A 318 -13.05 -22.26 14.96
N ILE A 319 -13.39 -22.13 16.24
CA ILE A 319 -12.42 -22.05 17.33
C ILE A 319 -11.57 -23.33 17.40
N LYS A 320 -12.16 -24.52 17.25
CA LYS A 320 -11.40 -25.78 17.22
C LYS A 320 -10.42 -25.83 16.03
N VAL A 321 -10.85 -25.37 14.85
CA VAL A 321 -10.00 -25.32 13.63
C VAL A 321 -8.81 -24.39 13.84
N ILE A 322 -9.08 -23.17 14.31
CA ILE A 322 -8.07 -22.16 14.58
C ILE A 322 -7.10 -22.66 15.65
N PHE A 323 -7.62 -23.20 16.76
CA PHE A 323 -6.80 -23.67 17.88
C PHE A 323 -5.93 -24.89 17.49
N LYS A 324 -6.47 -25.85 16.76
CA LYS A 324 -5.70 -27.00 16.26
C LYS A 324 -4.63 -26.59 15.24
N SER A 325 -4.93 -25.65 14.36
CA SER A 325 -3.96 -25.07 13.42
C SER A 325 -2.89 -24.26 14.14
N MET A 326 -3.27 -23.49 15.16
CA MET A 326 -2.32 -22.74 16.00
C MET A 326 -1.39 -23.67 16.78
N LEU A 327 -1.89 -24.73 17.39
CA LEU A 327 -1.06 -25.72 18.11
C LEU A 327 -0.02 -26.38 17.20
N ASN A 328 -0.36 -26.70 15.96
CA ASN A 328 0.57 -27.25 14.99
C ASN A 328 1.64 -26.21 14.53
N ASN A 329 1.47 -24.95 14.91
CA ASN A 329 2.31 -23.83 14.50
C ASN A 329 2.98 -23.10 15.68
N VAL A 330 2.90 -23.68 16.91
CA VAL A 330 3.30 -23.06 18.21
C VAL A 330 4.76 -22.61 18.27
N ASN A 331 5.68 -23.18 17.48
CA ASN A 331 7.07 -22.73 17.45
C ASN A 331 7.26 -21.29 16.91
N LEU A 332 6.21 -20.66 16.37
CA LEU A 332 6.21 -19.27 15.86
C LEU A 332 5.35 -18.33 16.70
N ILE A 333 4.50 -18.85 17.58
CA ILE A 333 3.50 -18.05 18.31
C ILE A 333 3.78 -18.15 19.80
N SER A 334 4.25 -17.06 20.41
CA SER A 334 4.35 -17.05 21.88
C SER A 334 2.96 -17.20 22.50
N ILE A 335 2.86 -17.91 23.61
CA ILE A 335 1.62 -18.14 24.38
C ILE A 335 0.91 -16.79 24.66
N LYS A 336 1.65 -15.71 24.91
CA LYS A 336 1.11 -14.35 25.11
C LYS A 336 0.27 -13.85 23.91
N ASN A 337 0.69 -14.16 22.71
CA ASN A 337 -0.01 -13.73 21.49
C ASN A 337 -1.25 -14.59 21.19
N VAL A 338 -1.23 -15.86 21.57
CA VAL A 338 -2.44 -16.72 21.55
C VAL A 338 -3.48 -16.20 22.53
N ILE A 339 -3.07 -15.85 23.75
CA ILE A 339 -3.96 -15.26 24.78
C ILE A 339 -4.50 -13.91 24.31
N TRP A 340 -3.67 -13.08 23.69
CA TRP A 340 -4.12 -11.80 23.11
C TRP A 340 -5.17 -11.99 22.02
N LEU A 341 -4.96 -12.95 21.10
CA LEU A 341 -5.93 -13.31 20.06
C LEU A 341 -7.27 -13.76 20.70
N ILE A 342 -7.22 -14.65 21.68
CA ILE A 342 -8.43 -15.15 22.38
C ILE A 342 -9.18 -14.02 23.10
N ARG A 343 -8.48 -13.00 23.63
CA ARG A 343 -9.09 -11.85 24.32
C ARG A 343 -9.66 -10.79 23.40
N ASN A 344 -9.21 -10.74 22.14
CA ASN A 344 -9.63 -9.74 21.15
C ASN A 344 -10.48 -10.33 20.00
N ILE A 345 -10.86 -11.60 20.12
CA ILE A 345 -11.88 -12.31 19.33
C ILE A 345 -13.21 -12.30 20.09
#